data_c46c66f8cde1f5c222c510f677474490
#
_entry.id   c46c66f8cde1f5c222c510f677474490
#
_cell.length_a   1.000
_cell.length_b   1.000
_cell.length_c   1.000
_cell.angle_alpha   90.00
_cell.angle_beta   90.00
_cell.angle_gamma   90.00
#
_symmetry.space_group_name_H-M   'P 1'
#
loop_
_entity.id
_entity.type
_entity.pdbx_description
1 polymer ?
#
loop_
_entity_poly.entity_id
_entity_poly.type
_entity_poly.pdbx_seq_one_letter_code
_entity_poly.pdbx_strand_id
1 'polypeptide(L)'
;VAFGDTGVVIYSNSVCGARSNFEGGPSALAAGLTGRTPRYGLHLDSNRRSTKRYQVAEEPNDLMDWGLLGATIGRMAGNYWEVPVIEGIEKVPSSDQLKHFGAAMASYGSVPLFHIVGITPECNKLEDVGGLSLGVKKITDEAIRNLKEPFTAVGDPVDVVVFAAPQL
;
A
#
# COMPACT_ATOMS: atom_id res chain seq x y z
N VAL A 1 1.67 -15.25 -6.74
CA VAL A 1 1.66 -13.80 -6.56
C VAL A 1 1.49 -13.10 -7.89
N ALA A 2 2.26 -13.49 -8.87
CA ALA A 2 2.32 -12.82 -10.17
C ALA A 2 1.02 -12.91 -11.00
N PHE A 3 0.11 -13.79 -10.68
CA PHE A 3 -1.23 -13.86 -11.26
C PHE A 3 -2.31 -13.27 -10.35
N GLY A 4 -1.91 -12.70 -9.22
CA GLY A 4 -2.80 -11.99 -8.33
C GLY A 4 -3.10 -10.58 -8.82
N ASP A 5 -4.13 -9.98 -8.24
CA ASP A 5 -4.46 -8.57 -8.45
C ASP A 5 -3.46 -7.64 -7.75
N THR A 6 -3.66 -6.34 -7.91
CA THR A 6 -2.86 -5.29 -7.30
C THR A 6 -2.74 -5.43 -5.78
N GLY A 7 -3.81 -5.80 -5.10
CA GLY A 7 -3.83 -6.02 -3.65
C GLY A 7 -2.94 -7.16 -3.22
N VAL A 8 -2.94 -8.28 -3.95
CA VAL A 8 -2.07 -9.43 -3.68
C VAL A 8 -0.60 -9.07 -3.85
N VAL A 9 -0.26 -8.32 -4.88
CA VAL A 9 1.13 -7.97 -5.18
C VAL A 9 1.71 -7.05 -4.12
N ILE A 10 1.02 -5.96 -3.77
CA ILE A 10 1.51 -5.03 -2.73
C ILE A 10 1.56 -5.70 -1.35
N TYR A 11 0.58 -6.55 -1.02
CA TYR A 11 0.58 -7.33 0.22
C TYR A 11 1.80 -8.26 0.29
N SER A 12 2.06 -9.01 -0.77
CA SER A 12 3.19 -9.92 -0.82
C SER A 12 4.53 -9.19 -0.70
N ASN A 13 4.68 -8.06 -1.38
CA ASN A 13 5.88 -7.22 -1.28
C ASN A 13 6.09 -6.68 0.13
N SER A 14 5.03 -6.13 0.74
CA SER A 14 5.13 -5.34 1.96
C SER A 14 5.02 -6.19 3.22
N VAL A 15 4.08 -7.15 3.25
CA VAL A 15 3.76 -7.93 4.45
C VAL A 15 4.48 -9.28 4.46
N CYS A 16 4.67 -9.90 3.29
CA CYS A 16 5.37 -11.18 3.18
C CYS A 16 6.86 -11.04 2.85
N GLY A 17 7.37 -9.84 2.58
CA GLY A 17 8.76 -9.61 2.18
C GLY A 17 9.12 -10.23 0.82
N ALA A 18 8.12 -10.54 -0.01
CA ALA A 18 8.34 -11.02 -1.36
C ALA A 18 8.89 -9.91 -2.27
N ARG A 19 9.40 -10.30 -3.44
CA ARG A 19 9.98 -9.36 -4.41
C ARG A 19 9.27 -9.47 -5.74
N SER A 20 8.54 -8.44 -6.10
CA SER A 20 7.77 -8.34 -7.32
C SER A 20 7.70 -6.89 -7.81
N ASN A 21 7.69 -6.71 -9.11
CA ASN A 21 7.51 -5.40 -9.77
C ASN A 21 6.12 -5.26 -10.40
N PHE A 22 5.10 -5.89 -9.87
CA PHE A 22 3.80 -5.98 -10.55
C PHE A 22 3.92 -6.61 -11.95
N GLU A 23 4.77 -7.63 -12.08
CA GLU A 23 4.90 -8.37 -13.33
C GLU A 23 3.56 -8.95 -13.76
N GLY A 24 3.13 -8.59 -14.96
CA GLY A 24 1.95 -9.15 -15.58
C GLY A 24 2.09 -10.65 -15.88
N GLY A 25 0.98 -11.29 -16.23
CA GLY A 25 0.94 -12.73 -16.51
C GLY A 25 2.08 -13.28 -17.38
N PRO A 26 2.43 -12.67 -18.53
CA PRO A 26 3.53 -13.12 -19.37
C PRO A 26 4.89 -13.16 -18.68
N SER A 27 5.25 -12.10 -17.96
CA SER A 27 6.52 -12.02 -17.22
C SER A 27 6.57 -13.04 -16.07
N ALA A 28 5.44 -13.21 -15.38
CA ALA A 28 5.30 -14.18 -14.32
C ALA A 28 5.44 -15.62 -14.83
N LEU A 29 4.80 -15.93 -15.96
CA LEU A 29 4.92 -17.22 -16.62
C LEU A 29 6.36 -17.49 -17.05
N ALA A 30 7.03 -16.51 -17.67
CA ALA A 30 8.42 -16.62 -18.07
C ALA A 30 9.33 -16.86 -16.86
N ALA A 31 9.12 -16.17 -15.74
CA ALA A 31 9.87 -16.38 -14.50
C ALA A 31 9.64 -17.78 -13.93
N GLY A 32 8.40 -18.27 -13.95
CA GLY A 32 8.05 -19.62 -13.51
C GLY A 32 8.69 -20.72 -14.37
N LEU A 33 8.71 -20.53 -15.68
CA LEU A 33 9.29 -21.50 -16.62
C LEU A 33 10.83 -21.53 -16.59
N THR A 34 11.46 -20.36 -16.42
CA THR A 34 12.92 -20.22 -16.49
C THR A 34 13.62 -20.27 -15.14
N GLY A 35 12.88 -20.09 -14.04
CA GLY A 35 13.43 -19.90 -12.71
C GLY A 35 14.25 -18.61 -12.56
N ARG A 36 14.04 -17.62 -13.43
CA ARG A 36 14.80 -16.37 -13.48
C ARG A 36 13.88 -15.16 -13.55
N THR A 37 14.29 -14.08 -12.88
CA THR A 37 13.65 -12.75 -12.96
C THR A 37 14.69 -11.71 -13.35
N PRO A 38 14.28 -10.58 -13.96
CA PRO A 38 15.20 -9.47 -14.26
C PRO A 38 15.77 -8.89 -12.96
N ARG A 39 17.05 -8.53 -12.97
CA ARG A 39 17.68 -7.78 -11.88
C ARG A 39 17.29 -6.29 -11.99
N TYR A 40 16.06 -5.98 -11.61
CA TYR A 40 15.44 -4.68 -11.86
C TYR A 40 14.40 -4.34 -10.77
N GLY A 41 14.15 -3.04 -10.57
CA GLY A 41 13.08 -2.51 -9.74
C GLY A 41 13.11 -3.05 -8.31
N LEU A 42 11.97 -3.48 -7.78
CA LEU A 42 11.80 -3.97 -6.40
C LEU A 42 12.41 -5.35 -6.13
N HIS A 43 12.99 -6.02 -7.13
CA HIS A 43 13.87 -7.16 -6.90
C HIS A 43 15.18 -6.75 -6.22
N LEU A 44 15.57 -5.46 -6.30
CA LEU A 44 16.80 -4.91 -5.73
C LEU A 44 16.53 -4.25 -4.37
N ASP A 45 17.34 -4.56 -3.37
CA ASP A 45 17.23 -3.98 -2.02
C ASP A 45 17.31 -2.45 -2.02
N SER A 46 18.16 -1.88 -2.88
CA SER A 46 18.33 -0.43 -2.99
C SER A 46 17.04 0.31 -3.35
N ASN A 47 16.16 -0.32 -4.10
CA ASN A 47 14.90 0.27 -4.57
C ASN A 47 13.71 0.03 -3.62
N ARG A 48 13.96 -0.70 -2.54
CA ARG A 48 12.96 -0.98 -1.48
C ARG A 48 13.08 -0.02 -0.29
N ARG A 49 14.03 0.89 -0.34
CA ARG A 49 14.17 1.94 0.69
C ARG A 49 13.02 2.93 0.58
N SER A 50 12.61 3.45 1.74
CA SER A 50 11.54 4.45 1.78
C SER A 50 11.95 5.75 1.09
N THR A 51 10.98 6.34 0.38
CA THR A 51 11.11 7.62 -0.32
C THR A 51 10.23 8.69 0.28
N LYS A 52 9.16 8.29 0.98
CA LYS A 52 8.22 9.19 1.67
C LYS A 52 7.91 8.66 3.06
N ARG A 53 7.80 9.58 4.03
CA ARG A 53 7.51 9.27 5.42
C ARG A 53 6.22 9.89 5.86
N TYR A 54 5.32 9.06 6.40
CA TYR A 54 4.01 9.44 6.87
C TYR A 54 3.84 9.10 8.34
N GLN A 55 3.26 10.03 9.11
CA GLN A 55 2.86 9.80 10.49
C GLN A 55 1.35 9.82 10.58
N VAL A 56 0.77 8.74 11.03
CA VAL A 56 -0.66 8.60 11.31
C VAL A 56 -0.94 9.25 12.66
N ALA A 57 -1.92 10.16 12.69
CA ALA A 57 -2.28 10.87 13.92
C ALA A 57 -3.21 10.04 14.81
N GLU A 58 -4.13 9.30 14.19
CA GLU A 58 -5.08 8.42 14.86
C GLU A 58 -5.10 7.05 14.19
N GLU A 59 -4.98 5.99 15.01
CA GLU A 59 -5.01 4.63 14.48
C GLU A 59 -6.37 4.28 13.87
N PRO A 60 -6.40 3.57 12.72
CA PRO A 60 -7.64 3.08 12.13
C PRO A 60 -8.36 2.11 13.08
N ASN A 61 -9.68 2.25 13.19
CA ASN A 61 -10.48 1.43 14.08
C ASN A 61 -11.06 0.20 13.39
N ASP A 62 -11.53 0.36 12.18
CA ASP A 62 -12.20 -0.69 11.41
C ASP A 62 -11.58 -0.88 10.01
N LEU A 63 -12.12 -1.80 9.26
CA LEU A 63 -11.61 -2.14 7.93
C LEU A 63 -11.76 -0.96 6.95
N MET A 64 -12.82 -0.16 7.09
CA MET A 64 -13.04 1.01 6.23
C MET A 64 -11.98 2.08 6.49
N ASP A 65 -11.65 2.34 7.76
CA ASP A 65 -10.61 3.28 8.13
C ASP A 65 -9.24 2.88 7.55
N TRP A 66 -8.92 1.58 7.58
CA TRP A 66 -7.71 1.05 6.95
C TRP A 66 -7.69 1.28 5.44
N GLY A 67 -8.83 1.08 4.76
CA GLY A 67 -8.96 1.38 3.34
C GLY A 67 -8.79 2.85 3.02
N LEU A 68 -9.44 3.73 3.79
CA LEU A 68 -9.34 5.18 3.64
C LEU A 68 -7.92 5.69 3.90
N LEU A 69 -7.25 5.18 4.93
CA LEU A 69 -5.85 5.50 5.23
C LEU A 69 -4.95 5.08 4.06
N GLY A 70 -5.11 3.86 3.56
CA GLY A 70 -4.37 3.36 2.40
C GLY A 70 -4.56 4.20 1.16
N ALA A 71 -5.81 4.53 0.82
CA ALA A 71 -6.16 5.37 -0.31
C ALA A 71 -5.58 6.79 -0.18
N THR A 72 -5.63 7.38 1.04
CA THR A 72 -5.08 8.71 1.32
C THR A 72 -3.56 8.72 1.10
N ILE A 73 -2.83 7.75 1.68
CA ILE A 73 -1.38 7.64 1.50
C ILE A 73 -1.03 7.37 0.04
N GLY A 74 -1.76 6.47 -0.62
CA GLY A 74 -1.57 6.17 -2.04
C GLY A 74 -1.69 7.42 -2.91
N ARG A 75 -2.77 8.19 -2.73
CA ARG A 75 -2.99 9.47 -3.44
C ARG A 75 -1.88 10.48 -3.18
N MET A 76 -1.37 10.56 -1.94
CA MET A 76 -0.28 11.46 -1.57
C MET A 76 1.09 10.99 -2.08
N ALA A 77 1.31 9.70 -2.22
CA ALA A 77 2.49 9.10 -2.81
C ALA A 77 2.52 9.34 -4.33
N GLY A 78 1.46 8.96 -5.02
CA GLY A 78 1.11 9.41 -6.36
C GLY A 78 1.80 8.71 -7.52
N ASN A 79 2.70 7.75 -7.30
CA ASN A 79 3.31 6.99 -8.39
C ASN A 79 4.01 5.70 -7.93
N TYR A 80 4.36 4.86 -8.91
CA TYR A 80 4.96 3.54 -8.72
C TYR A 80 6.35 3.56 -8.04
N TRP A 81 7.12 4.62 -8.16
CA TRP A 81 8.48 4.68 -7.62
C TRP A 81 8.56 5.13 -6.16
N GLU A 82 7.42 5.49 -5.60
CA GLU A 82 7.35 5.89 -4.21
C GLU A 82 7.14 4.69 -3.29
N VAL A 83 7.95 4.65 -2.25
CA VAL A 83 7.87 3.65 -1.18
C VAL A 83 7.57 4.36 0.14
N PRO A 84 6.30 4.38 0.57
CA PRO A 84 5.91 4.97 1.84
C PRO A 84 6.46 4.18 3.03
N VAL A 85 6.97 4.89 4.06
CA VAL A 85 7.13 4.36 5.41
C VAL A 85 6.17 5.05 6.35
N ILE A 86 5.46 4.26 7.16
CA ILE A 86 4.35 4.71 8.00
C ILE A 86 4.70 4.48 9.48
N GLU A 87 4.46 5.50 10.28
CA GLU A 87 4.62 5.50 11.73
C GLU A 87 3.28 5.83 12.41
N GLY A 88 3.18 5.52 13.71
CA GLY A 88 2.00 5.82 14.52
C GLY A 88 0.94 4.73 14.50
N ILE A 89 1.31 3.52 14.09
CA ILE A 89 0.50 2.31 14.23
C ILE A 89 1.12 1.47 15.34
N GLU A 90 0.45 1.36 16.47
CA GLU A 90 0.94 0.63 17.65
C GLU A 90 0.37 -0.78 17.74
N LYS A 91 -0.91 -0.94 17.36
CA LYS A 91 -1.56 -2.24 17.36
C LYS A 91 -1.20 -3.01 16.09
N VAL A 92 -0.81 -4.26 16.26
CA VAL A 92 -0.55 -5.13 15.10
C VAL A 92 -1.85 -5.37 14.33
N PRO A 93 -1.95 -4.92 13.07
CA PRO A 93 -3.14 -5.08 12.28
C PRO A 93 -3.36 -6.54 11.89
N SER A 94 -4.62 -6.91 11.65
CA SER A 94 -4.94 -8.21 11.07
C SER A 94 -4.46 -8.30 9.61
N SER A 95 -4.36 -9.53 9.11
CA SER A 95 -4.06 -9.79 7.69
C SER A 95 -5.03 -9.08 6.75
N ASP A 96 -6.33 -9.07 7.09
CA ASP A 96 -7.36 -8.44 6.28
C ASP A 96 -7.23 -6.91 6.27
N GLN A 97 -6.91 -6.31 7.41
CA GLN A 97 -6.62 -4.87 7.50
C GLN A 97 -5.43 -4.47 6.64
N LEU A 98 -4.31 -5.20 6.73
CA LEU A 98 -3.12 -4.94 5.93
C LEU A 98 -3.35 -5.16 4.43
N LYS A 99 -4.14 -6.17 4.08
CA LYS A 99 -4.52 -6.46 2.70
C LYS A 99 -5.38 -5.34 2.13
N HIS A 100 -6.41 -4.90 2.87
CA HIS A 100 -7.29 -3.82 2.45
C HIS A 100 -6.56 -2.48 2.33
N PHE A 101 -5.72 -2.17 3.32
CA PHE A 101 -4.84 -1.01 3.31
C PHE A 101 -3.92 -0.96 2.07
N GLY A 102 -3.22 -2.07 1.81
CA GLY A 102 -2.34 -2.17 0.65
C GLY A 102 -3.09 -2.08 -0.68
N ALA A 103 -4.23 -2.77 -0.81
CA ALA A 103 -5.04 -2.74 -2.02
C ALA A 103 -5.53 -1.32 -2.33
N ALA A 104 -6.02 -0.60 -1.34
CA ALA A 104 -6.45 0.78 -1.49
C ALA A 104 -5.27 1.71 -1.86
N MET A 105 -4.13 1.56 -1.21
CA MET A 105 -2.92 2.33 -1.49
C MET A 105 -2.43 2.12 -2.94
N ALA A 106 -2.39 0.89 -3.39
CA ALA A 106 -1.98 0.57 -4.74
C ALA A 106 -2.98 1.09 -5.79
N SER A 107 -4.27 0.98 -5.52
CA SER A 107 -5.33 1.45 -6.44
C SER A 107 -5.32 2.97 -6.60
N TYR A 108 -5.08 3.72 -5.54
CA TYR A 108 -5.10 5.19 -5.56
C TYR A 108 -3.79 5.85 -5.95
N GLY A 109 -2.65 5.14 -5.81
CA GLY A 109 -1.34 5.72 -6.03
C GLY A 109 -0.37 4.91 -6.86
N SER A 110 -0.79 3.73 -7.35
CA SER A 110 0.11 2.77 -8.03
C SER A 110 1.30 2.34 -7.16
N VAL A 111 1.21 2.47 -5.84
CA VAL A 111 2.28 2.15 -4.91
C VAL A 111 2.51 0.64 -4.86
N PRO A 112 3.72 0.15 -5.07
CA PRO A 112 3.99 -1.28 -5.15
C PRO A 112 4.48 -1.91 -3.84
N LEU A 113 4.90 -1.09 -2.90
CA LEU A 113 5.53 -1.47 -1.64
C LEU A 113 5.31 -0.39 -0.59
N PHE A 114 4.98 -0.78 0.62
CA PHE A 114 4.98 0.09 1.79
C PHE A 114 5.71 -0.57 2.97
N HIS A 115 6.13 0.25 3.91
CA HIS A 115 6.65 -0.18 5.20
C HIS A 115 5.81 0.39 6.33
N ILE A 116 5.55 -0.39 7.38
CA ILE A 116 4.99 0.09 8.65
C ILE A 116 6.00 -0.27 9.74
N VAL A 117 6.46 0.73 10.47
CA VAL A 117 7.49 0.57 11.51
C VAL A 117 7.03 -0.44 12.57
N GLY A 118 7.88 -1.43 12.86
CA GLY A 118 7.62 -2.48 13.84
C GLY A 118 6.62 -3.56 13.40
N ILE A 119 6.07 -3.47 12.18
CA ILE A 119 5.01 -4.38 11.70
C ILE A 119 5.44 -5.13 10.44
N THR A 120 5.93 -4.42 9.43
CA THR A 120 6.36 -5.06 8.18
C THR A 120 7.77 -5.62 8.28
N PRO A 121 8.09 -6.75 7.62
CA PRO A 121 9.30 -7.52 7.89
C PRO A 121 10.62 -6.80 7.57
N GLU A 122 10.59 -5.81 6.67
CA GLU A 122 11.78 -5.06 6.29
C GLU A 122 11.99 -3.78 7.14
N CYS A 123 11.08 -3.46 8.07
CA CYS A 123 11.07 -2.21 8.81
C CYS A 123 10.78 -2.43 10.31
N ASN A 124 11.73 -3.00 11.04
CA ASN A 124 11.61 -3.07 12.51
C ASN A 124 11.70 -1.68 13.13
N LYS A 125 12.54 -0.83 12.56
CA LYS A 125 12.70 0.57 12.92
C LYS A 125 12.95 1.41 11.67
N LEU A 126 12.75 2.72 11.81
CA LEU A 126 12.76 3.66 10.69
C LEU A 126 14.10 3.69 9.92
N GLU A 127 15.21 3.44 10.62
CA GLU A 127 16.56 3.40 10.04
C GLU A 127 16.72 2.27 9.01
N ASP A 128 16.07 1.14 9.23
CA ASP A 128 16.22 -0.06 8.38
C ASP A 128 15.90 0.24 6.92
N VAL A 129 14.90 1.10 6.70
CA VAL A 129 14.44 1.51 5.37
C VAL A 129 14.90 2.92 4.97
N GLY A 130 15.76 3.57 5.76
CA GLY A 130 16.28 4.91 5.47
C GLY A 130 15.32 6.06 5.72
N GLY A 131 14.29 5.84 6.50
CA GLY A 131 13.23 6.82 6.73
C GLY A 131 13.61 8.03 7.57
N LEU A 132 14.72 7.97 8.36
CA LEU A 132 15.14 9.07 9.24
C LEU A 132 15.47 10.37 8.50
N SER A 133 16.01 10.27 7.28
CA SER A 133 16.37 11.44 6.47
C SER A 133 15.19 12.10 5.76
N LEU A 134 14.01 11.49 5.83
CA LEU A 134 12.83 11.94 5.13
C LEU A 134 12.01 12.92 5.97
N GLY A 135 11.51 13.97 5.32
CA GLY A 135 10.55 14.88 5.93
C GLY A 135 9.22 14.17 6.24
N VAL A 136 8.70 14.39 7.45
CA VAL A 136 7.46 13.77 7.91
C VAL A 136 6.24 14.50 7.34
N LYS A 137 5.31 13.75 6.75
CA LYS A 137 3.95 14.22 6.42
C LYS A 137 2.96 13.61 7.39
N LYS A 138 2.21 14.44 8.09
CA LYS A 138 1.14 13.96 8.98
C LYS A 138 -0.11 13.61 8.17
N ILE A 139 -0.69 12.47 8.46
CA ILE A 139 -2.02 12.09 7.99
C ILE A 139 -3.02 12.53 9.03
N THR A 140 -3.87 13.48 8.66
CA THR A 140 -4.90 14.05 9.52
C THR A 140 -6.28 13.57 9.10
N ASP A 141 -7.25 13.66 10.00
CA ASP A 141 -8.66 13.36 9.68
C ASP A 141 -9.20 14.22 8.55
N GLU A 142 -8.69 15.44 8.41
CA GLU A 142 -9.03 16.30 7.29
C GLU A 142 -8.60 15.70 5.95
N ALA A 143 -7.40 15.16 5.87
CA ALA A 143 -6.90 14.52 4.66
C ALA A 143 -7.76 13.28 4.28
N ILE A 144 -8.20 12.51 5.28
CA ILE A 144 -9.09 11.37 5.09
C ILE A 144 -10.49 11.82 4.68
N ARG A 145 -11.05 12.86 5.33
CA ARG A 145 -12.34 13.44 4.96
C ARG A 145 -12.35 13.96 3.52
N ASN A 146 -11.32 14.68 3.13
CA ASN A 146 -11.19 15.22 1.76
C ASN A 146 -11.11 14.11 0.68
N LEU A 147 -10.63 12.92 1.06
CA LEU A 147 -10.70 11.76 0.17
C LEU A 147 -12.14 11.22 0.06
N LYS A 148 -12.89 11.21 1.17
CA LYS A 148 -14.22 10.62 1.27
C LYS A 148 -15.32 11.50 0.67
N GLU A 149 -15.16 12.83 0.74
CA GLU A 149 -16.17 13.80 0.33
C GLU A 149 -16.73 13.60 -1.10
N PRO A 150 -15.89 13.35 -2.14
CA PRO A 150 -16.39 13.13 -3.50
C PRO A 150 -17.27 11.89 -3.67
N PHE A 151 -17.24 10.96 -2.72
CA PHE A 151 -18.04 9.72 -2.73
C PHE A 151 -19.32 9.83 -1.91
N THR A 152 -19.58 11.00 -1.32
CA THR A 152 -20.82 11.21 -0.57
C THR A 152 -21.94 11.54 -1.55
N ALA A 153 -22.84 10.58 -1.75
CA ALA A 153 -24.04 10.79 -2.58
C ALA A 153 -24.96 11.83 -1.93
N VAL A 154 -25.31 12.87 -2.66
CA VAL A 154 -26.24 13.88 -2.21
C VAL A 154 -27.50 13.83 -3.09
N GLY A 155 -28.56 13.25 -2.56
CA GLY A 155 -29.93 13.56 -2.98
C GLY A 155 -30.59 12.68 -4.02
N ASP A 156 -29.90 11.94 -4.85
CA ASP A 156 -30.54 11.08 -5.85
C ASP A 156 -30.74 9.64 -5.36
N PRO A 157 -31.89 9.01 -5.63
CA PRO A 157 -32.08 7.60 -5.31
C PRO A 157 -31.11 6.74 -6.12
N VAL A 158 -30.49 5.78 -5.46
CA VAL A 158 -29.56 4.82 -6.09
C VAL A 158 -30.30 3.52 -6.34
N ASP A 159 -30.50 3.15 -7.61
CA ASP A 159 -31.18 1.90 -7.99
C ASP A 159 -30.24 0.70 -7.96
N VAL A 160 -28.95 0.90 -8.25
CA VAL A 160 -27.96 -0.19 -8.34
C VAL A 160 -26.62 0.27 -7.77
N VAL A 161 -26.04 -0.57 -6.90
CA VAL A 161 -24.66 -0.40 -6.43
C VAL A 161 -23.83 -1.56 -6.96
N VAL A 162 -22.75 -1.24 -7.66
CA VAL A 162 -21.82 -2.22 -8.22
C VAL A 162 -20.52 -2.19 -7.46
N PHE A 163 -20.17 -3.30 -6.82
CA PHE A 163 -18.84 -3.51 -6.23
C PHE A 163 -17.93 -4.15 -7.28
N ALA A 164 -16.78 -3.51 -7.52
CA ALA A 164 -15.78 -4.01 -8.45
C ALA A 164 -14.48 -4.39 -7.69
N ALA A 165 -13.32 -4.15 -8.25
CA ALA A 165 -12.06 -4.37 -7.56
C ALA A 165 -11.79 -3.28 -6.49
N PRO A 166 -11.16 -3.61 -5.34
CA PRO A 166 -10.79 -4.97 -4.94
C PRO A 166 -12.00 -5.83 -4.62
N GLN A 167 -11.93 -7.09 -4.99
CA GLN A 167 -12.98 -8.06 -4.68
C GLN A 167 -12.99 -8.32 -3.15
N LEU A 168 -14.17 -8.29 -2.58
CA LEU A 168 -14.40 -8.54 -1.16
C LEU A 168 -14.36 -10.04 -0.86
#